data_68a2d6d5b497fab73963bc8cc8cbdfab
#
_entry.id   68a2d6d5b497fab73963bc8cc8cbdfab
#
_cell.length_a   1.000
_cell.length_b   1.000
_cell.length_c   1.000
_cell.angle_alpha   90.00
_cell.angle_beta   90.00
_cell.angle_gamma   90.00
#
_symmetry.space_group_name_H-M   'P 1'
#
loop_
_entity.id
_entity.type
_entity.pdbx_description
1 polymer ?
#
loop_
_entity_poly.entity_id
_entity_poly.type
_entity_poly.pdbx_seq_one_letter_code
_entity_poly.pdbx_strand_id
1 'polypeptide(L)'
;MKSLKKFFALCLTLALVLSLAACAQKPAEDPDSDETPDTPAQETEAPVTARIAALKGPTAMGLVKLMSDAPSSANGPLYDFTLAGSADEVTPALIKGELDMACVPANLAAVLYGKTEGAVEVLAVNTLGVLYIVENGSAVQSIADLKGQTIVAAGKGSTPEYALRYLLSENGIDPDNDVTIDWKNEHSECVAALASNQATIALLPQPFVTVAQSKIDGLRMALDLTAEWDKLGSGSTLITGVIVALREVVEQNPAAVDAFLKEYAASVD
;
A
#
# COMPACT_ATOMS: atom_id res chain seq x y z
N MET A 1 -50.81 28.56 -18.62
CA MET A 1 -49.94 27.56 -17.94
C MET A 1 -50.65 26.59 -17.00
N LYS A 2 -51.84 26.84 -16.50
CA LYS A 2 -52.57 25.91 -15.60
C LYS A 2 -53.31 24.77 -16.35
N SER A 3 -53.65 24.92 -17.64
CA SER A 3 -54.37 23.90 -18.42
C SER A 3 -53.46 22.78 -18.96
N LEU A 4 -52.19 23.10 -19.25
CA LEU A 4 -51.24 22.12 -19.78
C LEU A 4 -50.80 21.09 -18.75
N LYS A 5 -50.73 21.47 -17.46
CA LYS A 5 -50.40 20.54 -16.32
C LYS A 5 -51.52 19.54 -16.06
N LYS A 6 -52.78 19.90 -16.31
CA LYS A 6 -53.93 18.99 -16.14
C LYS A 6 -54.02 17.97 -17.28
N PHE A 7 -53.55 18.32 -18.48
CA PHE A 7 -53.51 17.42 -19.63
C PHE A 7 -52.44 16.35 -19.50
N PHE A 8 -51.27 16.71 -18.91
CA PHE A 8 -50.20 15.77 -18.65
C PHE A 8 -50.52 14.77 -17.49
N ALA A 9 -51.25 15.20 -16.48
CA ALA A 9 -51.69 14.34 -15.39
C ALA A 9 -52.76 13.31 -15.86
N LEU A 10 -53.63 13.68 -16.82
CA LEU A 10 -54.65 12.78 -17.35
C LEU A 10 -54.07 11.70 -18.28
N CYS A 11 -53.01 12.02 -19.04
CA CYS A 11 -52.34 11.05 -19.89
C CYS A 11 -51.49 10.03 -19.10
N LEU A 12 -50.96 10.42 -17.94
CA LEU A 12 -50.15 9.52 -17.09
C LEU A 12 -51.04 8.49 -16.38
N THR A 13 -52.31 8.84 -16.02
CA THR A 13 -53.22 7.89 -15.38
C THR A 13 -53.84 6.90 -16.39
N LEU A 14 -53.96 7.28 -17.65
CA LEU A 14 -54.50 6.40 -18.70
C LEU A 14 -53.47 5.34 -19.14
N ALA A 15 -52.17 5.66 -19.07
CA ALA A 15 -51.09 4.71 -19.39
C ALA A 15 -50.91 3.60 -18.32
N LEU A 16 -51.29 3.86 -17.04
CA LEU A 16 -51.17 2.87 -15.94
C LEU A 16 -52.29 1.82 -15.93
N VAL A 17 -53.44 2.10 -16.60
CA VAL A 17 -54.58 1.17 -16.61
C VAL A 17 -54.52 0.16 -17.77
N LEU A 18 -53.74 0.41 -18.82
CA LEU A 18 -53.58 -0.51 -19.94
C LEU A 18 -52.52 -1.62 -19.73
N SER A 19 -51.74 -1.59 -18.67
CA SER A 19 -50.69 -2.60 -18.40
C SER A 19 -51.19 -3.82 -17.57
N LEU A 20 -52.42 -3.85 -17.14
CA LEU A 20 -52.98 -4.93 -16.29
C LEU A 20 -53.91 -5.93 -17.02
N ALA A 21 -54.05 -5.86 -18.35
CA ALA A 21 -55.00 -6.71 -19.10
C ALA A 21 -54.32 -7.81 -19.97
N ALA A 22 -53.05 -8.12 -19.78
CA ALA A 22 -52.31 -9.06 -20.63
C ALA A 22 -51.87 -10.38 -19.93
N CYS A 23 -52.54 -10.81 -18.87
CA CYS A 23 -52.26 -12.10 -18.22
C CYS A 23 -53.56 -12.85 -17.92
N ALA A 24 -54.23 -13.36 -18.95
CA ALA A 24 -55.23 -14.41 -18.78
C ALA A 24 -55.39 -15.22 -20.06
N GLN A 25 -54.44 -16.12 -20.33
CA GLN A 25 -54.68 -17.26 -21.21
C GLN A 25 -53.89 -18.46 -20.67
N LYS A 26 -54.59 -19.44 -20.14
CA LYS A 26 -54.11 -20.72 -19.65
C LYS A 26 -54.02 -21.68 -20.83
N PRO A 27 -52.88 -22.28 -21.16
CA PRO A 27 -52.81 -23.49 -21.97
C PRO A 27 -52.94 -24.74 -21.12
N ALA A 28 -53.44 -25.81 -21.72
CA ALA A 28 -53.80 -27.09 -21.14
C ALA A 28 -52.59 -27.85 -20.62
N GLU A 29 -52.83 -28.68 -19.58
CA GLU A 29 -51.90 -29.59 -18.92
C GLU A 29 -51.45 -30.70 -19.87
N ASP A 30 -50.14 -30.94 -19.93
CA ASP A 30 -49.54 -32.18 -20.39
C ASP A 30 -48.79 -32.78 -19.18
N PRO A 31 -49.07 -34.02 -18.75
CA PRO A 31 -48.47 -34.64 -17.57
C PRO A 31 -47.24 -35.42 -17.98
N ASP A 32 -46.06 -34.86 -17.92
CA ASP A 32 -44.77 -35.52 -17.62
C ASP A 32 -43.61 -34.55 -17.85
N SER A 33 -43.21 -33.86 -16.80
CA SER A 33 -41.87 -33.30 -16.75
C SER A 33 -41.47 -33.14 -15.27
N ASP A 34 -40.45 -33.89 -14.94
CA ASP A 34 -39.68 -33.97 -13.73
C ASP A 34 -39.27 -32.53 -13.27
N GLU A 35 -39.86 -32.03 -12.18
CA GLU A 35 -39.49 -30.77 -11.57
C GLU A 35 -38.15 -30.91 -10.85
N THR A 36 -37.08 -30.52 -11.54
CA THR A 36 -35.84 -30.15 -10.85
C THR A 36 -36.08 -28.84 -10.09
N PRO A 37 -35.76 -28.73 -8.78
CA PRO A 37 -35.90 -27.46 -8.04
C PRO A 37 -34.99 -26.41 -8.66
N ASP A 38 -35.59 -25.33 -9.14
CA ASP A 38 -34.89 -24.11 -9.56
C ASP A 38 -34.11 -23.58 -8.33
N THR A 39 -32.83 -23.87 -8.27
CA THR A 39 -31.90 -23.22 -7.35
C THR A 39 -31.84 -21.75 -7.79
N PRO A 40 -32.13 -20.78 -6.92
CA PRO A 40 -31.97 -19.38 -7.29
C PRO A 40 -30.55 -19.17 -7.78
N ALA A 41 -30.40 -18.70 -9.02
CA ALA A 41 -29.10 -18.24 -9.51
C ALA A 41 -28.58 -17.20 -8.52
N GLN A 42 -27.51 -17.51 -7.78
CA GLN A 42 -26.76 -16.54 -7.02
C GLN A 42 -26.34 -15.47 -8.06
N GLU A 43 -26.88 -14.28 -7.93
CA GLU A 43 -26.33 -13.11 -8.62
C GLU A 43 -24.86 -13.03 -8.19
N THR A 44 -23.98 -13.46 -9.07
CA THR A 44 -22.54 -13.21 -8.90
C THR A 44 -22.36 -11.71 -9.05
N GLU A 45 -22.23 -11.01 -7.92
CA GLU A 45 -21.81 -9.61 -7.91
C GLU A 45 -20.56 -9.47 -8.80
N ALA A 46 -20.54 -8.43 -9.60
CA ALA A 46 -19.37 -8.14 -10.43
C ALA A 46 -18.14 -7.98 -9.51
N PRO A 47 -17.00 -8.61 -9.82
CA PRO A 47 -15.82 -8.50 -9.00
C PRO A 47 -15.45 -7.02 -8.85
N VAL A 48 -15.35 -6.57 -7.60
CA VAL A 48 -14.91 -5.21 -7.28
C VAL A 48 -13.41 -5.13 -7.51
N THR A 49 -12.98 -4.19 -8.34
CA THR A 49 -11.55 -3.92 -8.53
C THR A 49 -11.01 -3.25 -7.27
N ALA A 50 -10.06 -3.89 -6.58
CA ALA A 50 -9.43 -3.31 -5.41
C ALA A 50 -8.35 -2.31 -5.82
N ARG A 51 -8.39 -1.09 -5.27
CA ARG A 51 -7.45 0.02 -5.52
C ARG A 51 -6.35 -0.03 -4.48
N ILE A 52 -5.13 -0.33 -4.91
CA ILE A 52 -4.00 -0.63 -4.03
C ILE A 52 -2.84 0.29 -4.35
N ALA A 53 -2.36 1.04 -3.36
CA ALA A 53 -1.15 1.84 -3.51
C ALA A 53 0.06 1.20 -2.80
N ALA A 54 1.26 1.47 -3.32
CA ALA A 54 2.51 1.14 -2.65
C ALA A 54 3.56 2.23 -2.90
N LEU A 55 4.50 2.37 -1.96
CA LEU A 55 5.62 3.29 -2.17
C LEU A 55 6.71 2.62 -3.00
N LYS A 56 7.29 3.38 -3.94
CA LYS A 56 8.49 2.97 -4.68
C LYS A 56 9.60 2.60 -3.72
N GLY A 57 9.91 1.31 -3.60
CA GLY A 57 10.91 0.81 -2.67
C GLY A 57 10.47 -0.49 -2.00
N PRO A 58 10.95 -0.77 -0.78
CA PRO A 58 10.78 -2.09 -0.15
C PRO A 58 9.32 -2.51 0.05
N THR A 59 8.42 -1.58 0.37
CA THR A 59 7.00 -1.89 0.60
C THR A 59 6.26 -2.37 -0.67
N ALA A 60 6.77 -2.02 -1.87
CA ALA A 60 6.20 -2.48 -3.14
C ALA A 60 6.84 -3.77 -3.67
N MET A 61 8.00 -4.19 -3.15
CA MET A 61 8.75 -5.32 -3.73
C MET A 61 7.94 -6.62 -3.75
N GLY A 62 7.20 -6.91 -2.68
CA GLY A 62 6.35 -8.10 -2.62
C GLY A 62 5.17 -8.09 -3.61
N LEU A 63 4.81 -6.92 -4.16
CA LEU A 63 3.74 -6.81 -5.16
C LEU A 63 4.22 -7.01 -6.61
N VAL A 64 5.54 -6.98 -6.88
CA VAL A 64 6.08 -6.87 -8.24
C VAL A 64 5.58 -8.00 -9.15
N LYS A 65 5.61 -9.24 -8.68
CA LYS A 65 5.11 -10.38 -9.44
C LYS A 65 3.59 -10.31 -9.63
N LEU A 66 2.85 -9.99 -8.56
CA LEU A 66 1.40 -9.83 -8.63
C LEU A 66 0.99 -8.71 -9.59
N MET A 67 1.71 -7.58 -9.61
CA MET A 67 1.49 -6.50 -10.57
C MET A 67 1.79 -6.92 -12.01
N SER A 68 2.82 -7.75 -12.23
CA SER A 68 3.18 -8.28 -13.55
C SER A 68 2.16 -9.29 -14.07
N ASP A 69 1.68 -10.16 -13.18
CA ASP A 69 0.79 -11.26 -13.51
C ASP A 69 -0.69 -10.90 -13.33
N ALA A 70 -0.97 -9.63 -13.01
CA ALA A 70 -2.26 -9.10 -12.53
C ALA A 70 -3.47 -9.88 -13.03
N PRO A 71 -4.13 -10.65 -12.16
CA PRO A 71 -5.27 -11.45 -12.56
C PRO A 71 -6.40 -10.54 -13.04
N SER A 72 -7.02 -10.94 -14.13
CA SER A 72 -8.20 -10.27 -14.66
C SER A 72 -9.38 -11.23 -14.71
N SER A 73 -10.55 -10.72 -14.40
CA SER A 73 -11.81 -11.42 -14.57
C SER A 73 -12.43 -11.13 -15.93
N ALA A 74 -13.55 -11.79 -16.27
CA ALA A 74 -14.35 -11.46 -17.45
C ALA A 74 -14.87 -10.00 -17.43
N ASN A 75 -14.90 -9.36 -16.25
CA ASN A 75 -15.39 -8.01 -16.02
C ASN A 75 -14.28 -6.95 -15.85
N GLY A 76 -13.01 -7.33 -16.06
CA GLY A 76 -11.86 -6.42 -15.96
C GLY A 76 -10.81 -6.85 -14.94
N PRO A 77 -9.80 -6.01 -14.65
CA PRO A 77 -8.75 -6.31 -13.70
C PRO A 77 -9.31 -6.39 -12.27
N LEU A 78 -8.77 -7.33 -11.46
CA LEU A 78 -9.14 -7.46 -10.05
C LEU A 78 -8.45 -6.41 -9.17
N TYR A 79 -7.32 -5.87 -9.62
CA TYR A 79 -6.51 -4.89 -8.90
C TYR A 79 -6.17 -3.70 -9.79
N ASP A 80 -6.23 -2.51 -9.18
CA ASP A 80 -5.70 -1.26 -9.74
C ASP A 80 -4.54 -0.80 -8.85
N PHE A 81 -3.32 -0.87 -9.40
CA PHE A 81 -2.11 -0.58 -8.64
C PHE A 81 -1.58 0.82 -8.93
N THR A 82 -1.29 1.57 -7.87
CA THR A 82 -0.62 2.87 -7.92
C THR A 82 0.72 2.82 -7.20
N LEU A 83 1.81 3.23 -7.88
CA LEU A 83 3.13 3.40 -7.26
C LEU A 83 3.40 4.88 -7.00
N ALA A 84 3.49 5.25 -5.73
CA ALA A 84 3.76 6.60 -5.26
C ALA A 84 5.23 6.79 -4.85
N GLY A 85 5.72 8.02 -4.93
CA GLY A 85 7.09 8.39 -4.50
C GLY A 85 7.20 8.56 -2.99
N SER A 86 6.12 9.03 -2.35
CA SER A 86 6.09 9.35 -0.92
C SER A 86 4.77 8.95 -0.25
N ALA A 87 4.82 8.87 1.09
CA ALA A 87 3.64 8.60 1.91
C ALA A 87 2.58 9.71 1.84
N ASP A 88 3.00 10.94 1.55
CA ASP A 88 2.10 12.10 1.45
C ASP A 88 1.15 12.01 0.25
N GLU A 89 1.51 11.25 -0.78
CA GLU A 89 0.65 10.97 -1.93
C GLU A 89 -0.42 9.92 -1.59
N VAL A 90 -0.08 8.90 -0.78
CA VAL A 90 -0.94 7.76 -0.46
C VAL A 90 -1.91 8.06 0.68
N THR A 91 -1.42 8.73 1.74
CA THR A 91 -2.19 8.96 2.98
C THR A 91 -3.53 9.67 2.76
N PRO A 92 -3.60 10.80 2.00
CA PRO A 92 -4.87 11.48 1.78
C PRO A 92 -5.86 10.66 0.95
N ALA A 93 -5.38 9.90 -0.04
CA ALA A 93 -6.20 9.07 -0.90
C ALA A 93 -6.84 7.90 -0.11
N LEU A 94 -6.06 7.25 0.78
CA LEU A 94 -6.58 6.20 1.64
C LEU A 94 -7.64 6.75 2.63
N ILE A 95 -7.36 7.91 3.29
CA ILE A 95 -8.30 8.52 4.24
C ILE A 95 -9.63 8.92 3.57
N LYS A 96 -9.60 9.33 2.29
CA LYS A 96 -10.79 9.70 1.53
C LYS A 96 -11.55 8.52 0.93
N GLY A 97 -11.03 7.29 1.05
CA GLY A 97 -11.59 6.11 0.40
C GLY A 97 -11.36 6.08 -1.11
N GLU A 98 -10.38 6.83 -1.61
CA GLU A 98 -9.92 6.75 -3.01
C GLU A 98 -9.05 5.52 -3.26
N LEU A 99 -8.50 4.92 -2.18
CA LEU A 99 -7.78 3.65 -2.14
C LEU A 99 -8.44 2.72 -1.14
N ASP A 100 -8.38 1.43 -1.40
CA ASP A 100 -8.93 0.37 -0.55
C ASP A 100 -7.85 -0.20 0.38
N MET A 101 -6.62 -0.34 -0.14
CA MET A 101 -5.46 -0.87 0.56
C MET A 101 -4.20 -0.08 0.22
N ALA A 102 -3.19 -0.17 1.09
CA ALA A 102 -1.88 0.42 0.80
C ALA A 102 -0.74 -0.33 1.49
N CYS A 103 0.40 -0.44 0.80
CA CYS A 103 1.67 -0.90 1.36
C CYS A 103 2.48 0.33 1.80
N VAL A 104 2.60 0.52 3.11
CA VAL A 104 3.13 1.75 3.72
C VAL A 104 4.19 1.48 4.78
N PRO A 105 5.01 2.49 5.16
CA PRO A 105 5.89 2.39 6.32
C PRO A 105 5.12 2.05 7.60
N ALA A 106 5.70 1.20 8.44
CA ALA A 106 5.02 0.62 9.60
C ALA A 106 4.49 1.68 10.60
N ASN A 107 5.25 2.77 10.84
CA ASN A 107 4.81 3.86 11.72
C ASN A 107 3.57 4.59 11.17
N LEU A 108 3.41 4.62 9.85
CA LEU A 108 2.28 5.30 9.21
C LEU A 108 0.96 4.58 9.49
N ALA A 109 0.97 3.26 9.67
CA ALA A 109 -0.23 2.52 10.07
C ALA A 109 -0.80 3.04 11.40
N ALA A 110 0.06 3.30 12.40
CA ALA A 110 -0.37 3.87 13.68
C ALA A 110 -0.92 5.31 13.52
N VAL A 111 -0.27 6.12 12.66
CA VAL A 111 -0.73 7.48 12.35
C VAL A 111 -2.08 7.45 11.65
N LEU A 112 -2.25 6.58 10.67
CA LEU A 112 -3.52 6.39 9.95
C LEU A 112 -4.62 5.92 10.90
N TYR A 113 -4.35 4.90 11.73
CA TYR A 113 -5.30 4.41 12.73
C TYR A 113 -5.79 5.55 13.63
N GLY A 114 -4.87 6.36 14.17
CA GLY A 114 -5.24 7.50 15.01
C GLY A 114 -6.01 8.59 14.27
N LYS A 115 -5.62 8.95 13.04
CA LYS A 115 -6.27 10.00 12.26
C LYS A 115 -7.66 9.61 11.73
N THR A 116 -7.89 8.31 11.54
CA THR A 116 -9.15 7.77 11.03
C THR A 116 -10.04 7.17 12.11
N GLU A 117 -9.68 7.38 13.41
CA GLU A 117 -10.42 6.83 14.56
C GLU A 117 -10.60 5.30 14.46
N GLY A 118 -9.58 4.61 13.92
CA GLY A 118 -9.59 3.16 13.77
C GLY A 118 -10.22 2.65 12.47
N ALA A 119 -10.49 3.52 11.49
CA ALA A 119 -11.03 3.08 10.20
C ALA A 119 -9.97 2.43 9.28
N VAL A 120 -8.71 2.37 9.71
CA VAL A 120 -7.63 1.68 8.97
C VAL A 120 -7.09 0.54 9.82
N GLU A 121 -6.92 -0.63 9.23
CA GLU A 121 -6.41 -1.85 9.87
C GLU A 121 -5.12 -2.33 9.20
N VAL A 122 -4.26 -3.01 9.97
CA VAL A 122 -3.08 -3.71 9.44
C VAL A 122 -3.48 -5.13 9.06
N LEU A 123 -3.26 -5.48 7.79
CA LEU A 123 -3.53 -6.83 7.27
C LEU A 123 -2.32 -7.75 7.43
N ALA A 124 -1.11 -7.22 7.17
CA ALA A 124 0.12 -7.99 7.24
C ALA A 124 1.35 -7.10 7.46
N VAL A 125 2.40 -7.67 8.03
CA VAL A 125 3.75 -7.13 7.94
C VAL A 125 4.34 -7.62 6.61
N ASN A 126 4.79 -6.70 5.76
CA ASN A 126 5.29 -7.02 4.43
C ASN A 126 6.78 -6.73 4.24
N THR A 127 7.41 -6.02 5.18
CA THR A 127 8.83 -5.69 5.10
C THR A 127 9.46 -5.67 6.49
N LEU A 128 10.51 -6.46 6.66
CA LEU A 128 11.36 -6.47 7.86
C LEU A 128 12.74 -5.91 7.51
N GLY A 129 13.29 -5.02 8.33
CA GLY A 129 14.63 -4.48 8.16
C GLY A 129 14.81 -3.71 6.84
N VAL A 130 15.76 -4.14 6.02
CA VAL A 130 16.12 -3.64 4.67
C VAL A 130 16.63 -2.21 4.61
N LEU A 131 17.05 -1.62 5.72
CA LEU A 131 17.65 -0.30 5.83
C LEU A 131 19.16 -0.41 6.06
N TYR A 132 19.93 0.40 5.33
CA TYR A 132 21.40 0.33 5.36
C TYR A 132 22.01 1.72 5.34
N ILE A 133 23.10 1.91 6.08
CA ILE A 133 24.02 3.01 5.81
C ILE A 133 24.98 2.54 4.72
N VAL A 134 24.99 3.25 3.61
CA VAL A 134 25.96 3.06 2.52
C VAL A 134 26.98 4.18 2.54
N GLU A 135 28.20 3.87 2.13
CA GLU A 135 29.30 4.83 2.12
C GLU A 135 30.17 4.67 0.88
N ASN A 136 30.48 5.79 0.24
CA ASN A 136 31.56 5.90 -0.75
C ASN A 136 32.81 6.35 0.00
N GLY A 137 33.48 5.38 0.64
CA GLY A 137 34.58 5.61 1.56
C GLY A 137 34.79 4.41 2.51
N SER A 138 35.50 4.63 3.61
CA SER A 138 35.81 3.59 4.58
C SER A 138 35.81 4.09 6.04
N ALA A 139 35.22 5.26 6.31
CA ALA A 139 35.24 5.88 7.62
C ALA A 139 34.24 5.25 8.60
N VAL A 140 33.07 4.81 8.11
CA VAL A 140 31.99 4.29 8.93
C VAL A 140 32.16 2.78 9.16
N GLN A 141 32.46 2.35 10.39
CA GLN A 141 32.59 0.96 10.81
C GLN A 141 31.55 0.57 11.88
N SER A 142 30.95 1.58 12.53
CA SER A 142 29.96 1.44 13.60
C SER A 142 28.99 2.63 13.59
N ILE A 143 27.90 2.54 14.34
CA ILE A 143 26.99 3.69 14.55
C ILE A 143 27.74 4.89 15.14
N ALA A 144 28.73 4.67 16.02
CA ALA A 144 29.50 5.74 16.65
C ALA A 144 30.26 6.62 15.64
N ASP A 145 30.67 6.06 14.51
CA ASP A 145 31.40 6.79 13.46
C ASP A 145 30.50 7.76 12.66
N LEU A 146 29.20 7.69 12.86
CA LEU A 146 28.25 8.63 12.26
C LEU A 146 28.26 10.01 12.96
N LYS A 147 28.82 10.11 14.16
CA LYS A 147 28.93 11.39 14.88
C LYS A 147 29.74 12.42 14.07
N GLY A 148 29.15 13.61 13.87
CA GLY A 148 29.72 14.68 13.07
C GLY A 148 29.54 14.51 11.56
N GLN A 149 28.92 13.43 11.10
CA GLN A 149 28.72 13.16 9.67
C GLN A 149 27.44 13.80 9.13
N THR A 150 27.43 13.98 7.81
CA THR A 150 26.22 14.29 7.06
C THR A 150 25.72 13.04 6.38
N ILE A 151 24.46 12.68 6.66
CA ILE A 151 23.80 11.50 6.14
C ILE A 151 22.67 11.96 5.20
N VAL A 152 22.75 11.64 3.91
CA VAL A 152 21.63 11.89 3.00
C VAL A 152 20.60 10.79 3.16
N ALA A 153 19.34 11.16 3.34
CA ALA A 153 18.25 10.22 3.61
C ALA A 153 16.95 10.64 2.94
N ALA A 154 16.03 9.71 2.76
CA ALA A 154 14.64 9.97 2.38
C ALA A 154 13.69 9.27 3.35
N GLY A 155 12.41 9.63 3.29
CA GLY A 155 11.40 9.08 4.20
C GLY A 155 11.33 9.81 5.53
N LYS A 156 11.47 11.14 5.52
CA LYS A 156 11.20 11.97 6.68
C LYS A 156 9.76 11.76 7.16
N GLY A 157 9.55 11.62 8.47
CA GLY A 157 8.25 11.27 9.07
C GLY A 157 7.86 9.79 8.91
N SER A 158 8.74 8.97 8.34
CA SER A 158 8.52 7.53 8.10
C SER A 158 9.50 6.67 8.88
N THR A 159 9.30 5.35 8.83
CA THR A 159 10.13 4.37 9.56
C THR A 159 11.64 4.57 9.37
N PRO A 160 12.18 4.91 8.17
CA PRO A 160 13.63 5.16 8.03
C PRO A 160 14.16 6.24 8.97
N GLU A 161 13.44 7.36 9.12
CA GLU A 161 13.84 8.41 10.06
C GLU A 161 13.86 7.90 11.50
N TYR A 162 12.76 7.30 11.94
CA TYR A 162 12.64 6.86 13.34
C TYR A 162 13.63 5.77 13.68
N ALA A 163 13.88 4.82 12.77
CA ALA A 163 14.87 3.77 12.95
C ALA A 163 16.30 4.34 13.09
N LEU A 164 16.68 5.27 12.19
CA LEU A 164 18.00 5.91 12.27
C LEU A 164 18.16 6.71 13.56
N ARG A 165 17.19 7.56 13.90
CA ARG A 165 17.21 8.38 15.11
C ARG A 165 17.28 7.54 16.38
N TYR A 166 16.51 6.45 16.44
CA TYR A 166 16.52 5.52 17.56
C TYR A 166 17.90 4.88 17.72
N LEU A 167 18.47 4.33 16.64
CA LEU A 167 19.81 3.72 16.69
C LEU A 167 20.91 4.71 17.08
N LEU A 168 20.85 5.96 16.59
CA LEU A 168 21.77 7.02 17.00
C LEU A 168 21.65 7.27 18.51
N SER A 169 20.43 7.46 19.02
CA SER A 169 20.17 7.76 20.43
C SER A 169 20.61 6.64 21.35
N GLU A 170 20.33 5.37 21.02
CA GLU A 170 20.74 4.20 21.79
C GLU A 170 22.29 4.02 21.82
N ASN A 171 22.98 4.61 20.85
CA ASN A 171 24.45 4.65 20.82
C ASN A 171 25.03 5.98 21.36
N GLY A 172 24.24 6.78 22.08
CA GLY A 172 24.69 8.01 22.75
C GLY A 172 24.98 9.18 21.79
N ILE A 173 24.40 9.16 20.59
CA ILE A 173 24.51 10.22 19.59
C ILE A 173 23.19 10.98 19.54
N ASP A 174 23.22 12.29 19.75
CA ASP A 174 22.07 13.15 19.61
C ASP A 174 21.75 13.32 18.11
N PRO A 175 20.58 12.79 17.61
CA PRO A 175 20.27 12.87 16.21
C PRO A 175 19.95 14.28 15.70
N ASP A 176 19.79 15.26 16.59
CA ASP A 176 19.51 16.65 16.24
C ASP A 176 20.76 17.55 16.30
N ASN A 177 21.77 17.17 17.10
CA ASN A 177 22.93 18.00 17.33
C ASN A 177 24.26 17.36 16.92
N ASP A 178 24.36 16.03 16.93
CA ASP A 178 25.61 15.31 16.68
C ASP A 178 25.76 14.81 15.24
N VAL A 179 24.68 14.85 14.43
CA VAL A 179 24.70 14.48 13.00
C VAL A 179 23.90 15.49 12.20
N THR A 180 24.18 15.58 10.90
CA THR A 180 23.32 16.31 9.96
C THR A 180 22.59 15.30 9.08
N ILE A 181 21.25 15.31 9.09
CA ILE A 181 20.47 14.47 8.17
C ILE A 181 19.92 15.37 7.07
N ASP A 182 20.43 15.18 5.85
CA ASP A 182 20.00 15.91 4.65
C ASP A 182 18.84 15.15 3.98
N TRP A 183 17.62 15.60 4.23
CA TRP A 183 16.40 14.96 3.78
C TRP A 183 16.11 15.25 2.32
N LYS A 184 15.92 14.19 1.52
CA LYS A 184 15.44 14.22 0.14
C LYS A 184 13.98 13.75 0.08
N ASN A 185 13.30 14.06 -1.02
CA ASN A 185 11.92 13.64 -1.20
C ASN A 185 11.82 12.13 -1.51
N GLU A 186 12.75 11.61 -2.35
CA GLU A 186 12.78 10.21 -2.76
C GLU A 186 14.16 9.58 -2.57
N HIS A 187 14.22 8.25 -2.41
CA HIS A 187 15.48 7.50 -2.31
C HIS A 187 16.35 7.60 -3.58
N SER A 188 15.72 7.78 -4.75
CA SER A 188 16.41 8.04 -6.02
C SER A 188 17.27 9.30 -5.99
N GLU A 189 16.86 10.34 -5.27
CA GLU A 189 17.63 11.58 -5.08
C GLU A 189 18.85 11.35 -4.19
N CYS A 190 18.72 10.48 -3.17
CA CYS A 190 19.87 10.07 -2.36
C CYS A 190 20.93 9.34 -3.21
N VAL A 191 20.49 8.42 -4.08
CA VAL A 191 21.38 7.73 -5.04
C VAL A 191 22.05 8.72 -5.98
N ALA A 192 21.31 9.73 -6.48
CA ALA A 192 21.87 10.77 -7.35
C ALA A 192 22.91 11.63 -6.62
N ALA A 193 22.68 11.99 -5.35
CA ALA A 193 23.61 12.75 -4.52
C ALA A 193 24.93 11.97 -4.29
N LEU A 194 24.85 10.67 -4.03
CA LEU A 194 26.04 9.80 -3.94
C LEU A 194 26.78 9.74 -5.28
N ALA A 195 26.08 9.49 -6.38
CA ALA A 195 26.67 9.34 -7.71
C ALA A 195 27.35 10.63 -8.22
N SER A 196 26.86 11.80 -7.80
CA SER A 196 27.45 13.11 -8.14
C SER A 196 28.52 13.59 -7.14
N ASN A 197 28.90 12.76 -6.16
CA ASN A 197 29.81 13.09 -5.06
C ASN A 197 29.37 14.31 -4.21
N GLN A 198 28.07 14.61 -4.19
CA GLN A 198 27.50 15.60 -3.29
C GLN A 198 27.30 15.05 -1.88
N ALA A 199 27.34 13.72 -1.73
CA ALA A 199 27.29 13.00 -0.47
C ALA A 199 28.27 11.83 -0.52
N THR A 200 28.74 11.40 0.66
CA THR A 200 29.55 10.20 0.82
C THR A 200 28.83 9.13 1.62
N ILE A 201 27.87 9.51 2.45
CA ILE A 201 27.09 8.62 3.33
C ILE A 201 25.62 8.83 3.05
N ALA A 202 24.87 7.73 2.90
CA ALA A 202 23.41 7.79 2.78
C ALA A 202 22.73 6.65 3.54
N LEU A 203 21.50 6.91 4.01
CA LEU A 203 20.55 5.90 4.45
C LEU A 203 19.72 5.46 3.25
N LEU A 204 19.85 4.21 2.84
CA LEU A 204 19.12 3.65 1.72
C LEU A 204 18.46 2.32 2.09
N PRO A 205 17.23 2.07 1.62
CA PRO A 205 16.65 0.74 1.65
C PRO A 205 17.05 -0.08 0.41
N GLN A 206 16.83 -1.40 0.43
CA GLN A 206 16.72 -2.15 -0.82
C GLN A 206 15.44 -1.75 -1.58
N PRO A 207 15.44 -1.72 -2.92
CA PRO A 207 16.54 -2.08 -3.84
C PRO A 207 17.51 -0.94 -4.14
N PHE A 208 17.37 0.24 -3.52
CA PHE A 208 18.18 1.43 -3.83
C PHE A 208 19.66 1.25 -3.49
N VAL A 209 20.00 0.41 -2.51
CA VAL A 209 21.40 0.02 -2.24
C VAL A 209 22.01 -0.65 -3.47
N THR A 210 21.33 -1.65 -4.04
CA THR A 210 21.78 -2.35 -5.25
C THR A 210 21.88 -1.39 -6.46
N VAL A 211 20.90 -0.50 -6.61
CA VAL A 211 20.95 0.53 -7.68
C VAL A 211 22.12 1.48 -7.49
N ALA A 212 22.41 1.92 -6.26
CA ALA A 212 23.56 2.78 -5.98
C ALA A 212 24.88 2.06 -6.25
N GLN A 213 25.04 0.82 -5.80
CA GLN A 213 26.23 0.01 -6.03
C GLN A 213 26.48 -0.27 -7.52
N SER A 214 25.42 -0.39 -8.33
CA SER A 214 25.57 -0.56 -9.78
C SER A 214 26.05 0.70 -10.51
N LYS A 215 25.97 1.88 -9.88
CA LYS A 215 26.33 3.17 -10.45
C LYS A 215 27.62 3.76 -9.90
N ILE A 216 28.05 3.31 -8.72
CA ILE A 216 29.15 3.93 -7.98
C ILE A 216 30.13 2.83 -7.59
N ASP A 217 31.28 2.83 -8.27
CA ASP A 217 32.35 1.88 -7.99
C ASP A 217 32.88 2.06 -6.56
N GLY A 218 32.98 0.96 -5.82
CA GLY A 218 33.49 0.96 -4.46
C GLY A 218 32.48 1.39 -3.38
N LEU A 219 31.21 1.71 -3.74
CA LEU A 219 30.18 1.97 -2.76
C LEU A 219 29.93 0.71 -1.91
N ARG A 220 30.10 0.83 -0.62
CA ARG A 220 29.90 -0.28 0.33
C ARG A 220 28.64 -0.11 1.17
N MET A 221 28.08 -1.20 1.57
CA MET A 221 27.14 -1.29 2.70
C MET A 221 27.96 -1.19 3.98
N ALA A 222 27.97 -0.02 4.62
CA ALA A 222 28.75 0.23 5.81
C ALA A 222 28.10 -0.39 7.05
N LEU A 223 26.78 -0.18 7.22
CA LEU A 223 26.02 -0.74 8.34
C LEU A 223 24.70 -1.33 7.83
N ASP A 224 24.33 -2.49 8.37
CA ASP A 224 23.00 -3.06 8.30
C ASP A 224 22.21 -2.64 9.54
N LEU A 225 21.19 -1.80 9.39
CA LEU A 225 20.45 -1.28 10.54
C LEU A 225 19.63 -2.37 11.26
N THR A 226 19.32 -3.50 10.61
CA THR A 226 18.71 -4.64 11.29
C THR A 226 19.70 -5.27 12.25
N ALA A 227 20.92 -5.51 11.78
CA ALA A 227 21.98 -6.04 12.64
C ALA A 227 22.33 -5.09 13.81
N GLU A 228 22.35 -3.77 13.57
CA GLU A 228 22.57 -2.79 14.62
C GLU A 228 21.40 -2.74 15.62
N TRP A 229 20.16 -2.91 15.14
CA TRP A 229 18.96 -3.01 15.99
C TRP A 229 18.99 -4.23 16.89
N ASP A 230 19.36 -5.39 16.35
CA ASP A 230 19.45 -6.65 17.10
C ASP A 230 20.53 -6.59 18.20
N LYS A 231 21.63 -5.85 17.98
CA LYS A 231 22.69 -5.63 18.99
C LYS A 231 22.18 -4.90 20.23
N LEU A 232 21.09 -4.13 20.14
CA LEU A 232 20.52 -3.45 21.30
C LEU A 232 19.90 -4.42 22.31
N GLY A 233 19.60 -5.65 21.89
CA GLY A 233 19.06 -6.69 22.77
C GLY A 233 17.66 -6.40 23.34
N SER A 234 16.90 -5.52 22.71
CA SER A 234 15.56 -5.11 23.15
C SER A 234 14.51 -6.20 23.01
N GLY A 235 14.79 -7.28 22.26
CA GLY A 235 13.83 -8.34 21.91
C GLY A 235 12.78 -7.88 20.89
N SER A 236 12.91 -6.67 20.33
CA SER A 236 12.04 -6.15 19.29
C SER A 236 12.61 -6.40 17.89
N THR A 237 11.74 -6.42 16.87
CA THR A 237 12.13 -6.57 15.48
C THR A 237 11.92 -5.26 14.75
N LEU A 238 12.87 -4.88 13.88
CA LEU A 238 12.73 -3.71 13.01
C LEU A 238 11.73 -4.00 11.89
N ILE A 239 10.46 -3.63 12.11
CA ILE A 239 9.40 -3.69 11.09
C ILE A 239 9.42 -2.39 10.31
N THR A 240 9.62 -2.47 9.00
CA THR A 240 9.73 -1.28 8.14
C THR A 240 8.53 -1.05 7.26
N GLY A 241 7.76 -2.08 6.94
CA GLY A 241 6.59 -1.96 6.10
C GLY A 241 5.44 -2.88 6.49
N VAL A 242 4.22 -2.41 6.21
CA VAL A 242 2.98 -3.13 6.45
C VAL A 242 2.01 -2.93 5.28
N ILE A 243 1.05 -3.84 5.15
CA ILE A 243 -0.13 -3.70 4.32
C ILE A 243 -1.25 -3.22 5.23
N VAL A 244 -1.90 -2.12 4.87
CA VAL A 244 -3.09 -1.60 5.55
C VAL A 244 -4.29 -1.60 4.62
N ALA A 245 -5.47 -1.69 5.18
CA ALA A 245 -6.74 -1.57 4.46
C ALA A 245 -7.72 -0.68 5.23
N LEU A 246 -8.70 -0.13 4.52
CA LEU A 246 -9.86 0.44 5.17
C LEU A 246 -10.66 -0.69 5.82
N ARG A 247 -11.11 -0.49 7.07
CA ARG A 247 -11.94 -1.44 7.81
C ARG A 247 -13.21 -1.79 7.05
N GLU A 248 -13.84 -0.79 6.43
CA GLU A 248 -15.03 -0.98 5.60
C GLU A 248 -14.80 -1.98 4.47
N VAL A 249 -13.63 -1.94 3.82
CA VAL A 249 -13.25 -2.90 2.76
C VAL A 249 -13.10 -4.31 3.32
N VAL A 250 -12.47 -4.44 4.51
CA VAL A 250 -12.30 -5.74 5.18
C VAL A 250 -13.63 -6.35 5.57
N GLU A 251 -14.55 -5.54 6.09
CA GLU A 251 -15.88 -5.98 6.56
C GLU A 251 -16.84 -6.30 5.39
N GLN A 252 -16.81 -5.48 4.33
CA GLN A 252 -17.73 -5.65 3.19
C GLN A 252 -17.23 -6.67 2.17
N ASN A 253 -15.91 -6.84 2.01
CA ASN A 253 -15.31 -7.70 0.99
C ASN A 253 -14.23 -8.65 1.56
N PRO A 254 -14.51 -9.42 2.64
CA PRO A 254 -13.51 -10.27 3.30
C PRO A 254 -12.89 -11.31 2.34
N ALA A 255 -13.69 -11.86 1.43
CA ALA A 255 -13.20 -12.84 0.46
C ALA A 255 -12.20 -12.23 -0.54
N ALA A 256 -12.38 -10.96 -0.95
CA ALA A 256 -11.45 -10.25 -1.82
C ALA A 256 -10.13 -9.92 -1.09
N VAL A 257 -10.20 -9.55 0.18
CA VAL A 257 -9.02 -9.33 1.04
C VAL A 257 -8.24 -10.63 1.24
N ASP A 258 -8.90 -11.74 1.53
CA ASP A 258 -8.27 -13.05 1.67
C ASP A 258 -7.62 -13.52 0.37
N ALA A 259 -8.26 -13.30 -0.77
CA ALA A 259 -7.70 -13.61 -2.09
C ALA A 259 -6.44 -12.78 -2.35
N PHE A 260 -6.49 -11.48 -2.12
CA PHE A 260 -5.33 -10.59 -2.25
C PHE A 260 -4.16 -11.04 -1.37
N LEU A 261 -4.40 -11.36 -0.09
CA LEU A 261 -3.33 -11.79 0.81
C LEU A 261 -2.69 -13.11 0.37
N LYS A 262 -3.47 -14.04 -0.18
CA LYS A 262 -2.95 -15.31 -0.74
C LYS A 262 -2.12 -15.06 -2.00
N GLU A 263 -2.60 -14.21 -2.90
CA GLU A 263 -1.88 -13.87 -4.13
C GLU A 263 -0.62 -13.02 -3.82
N TYR A 264 -0.71 -12.14 -2.82
CA TYR A 264 0.44 -11.42 -2.31
C TYR A 264 1.51 -12.35 -1.75
N ALA A 265 1.14 -13.32 -0.91
CA ALA A 265 2.06 -14.32 -0.39
C ALA A 265 2.74 -15.12 -1.53
N ALA A 266 1.98 -15.56 -2.53
CA ALA A 266 2.52 -16.23 -3.71
C ALA A 266 3.39 -15.31 -4.60
N SER A 267 3.23 -13.99 -4.50
CA SER A 267 4.07 -13.01 -5.19
C SER A 267 5.43 -12.81 -4.52
N VAL A 268 5.53 -13.10 -3.22
CA VAL A 268 6.78 -12.98 -2.45
C VAL A 268 7.66 -14.22 -2.60
N ASP A 269 7.05 -15.41 -2.76
CA ASP A 269 7.73 -16.70 -2.97
C ASP A 269 8.32 -16.82 -4.41
#